data_3c78bf44e4539117b904d2cbfd70947a
#
_entry.id   3c78bf44e4539117b904d2cbfd70947a
#
_cell.length_a   1.000
_cell.length_b   1.000
_cell.length_c   1.000
_cell.angle_alpha   90.00
_cell.angle_beta   90.00
_cell.angle_gamma   90.00
#
_symmetry.space_group_name_H-M   'P 1'
#
loop_
_entity.id
_entity.type
_entity.pdbx_description
1 polymer ?
#
loop_
_entity_poly.entity_id
_entity_poly.type
_entity_poly.pdbx_seq_one_letter_code
_entity_poly.pdbx_strand_id
1 'polypeptide(L)'
;MKNSLVGGLDDRQVKYLGPVHEGKKHDKRLCDEEGTRFPAGAALYRDSAYQGHEVPGVTVHQPRKKPRGGELPAEDKATNRLISSVRVVIEHLIAGVKRCRVVKDVFRNTKEGFDDLAMELACGLHNYRTFWRHQDY
;
A
#
# COMPACT_ATOMS: atom_id res chain seq x y z
N MET A 1 -2.58 10.48 -11.08
CA MET A 1 -3.54 10.02 -10.05
C MET A 1 -2.81 9.20 -9.02
N LYS A 2 -3.15 9.34 -7.76
CA LYS A 2 -2.50 8.68 -6.64
C LYS A 2 -3.54 8.27 -5.60
N ASN A 3 -3.45 7.03 -5.12
CA ASN A 3 -4.33 6.49 -4.08
C ASN A 3 -3.48 5.90 -2.95
N SER A 4 -3.97 5.97 -1.72
CA SER A 4 -3.48 5.14 -0.64
C SER A 4 -4.09 3.75 -0.75
N LEU A 5 -3.27 2.73 -0.55
CA LEU A 5 -3.71 1.34 -0.63
C LEU A 5 -3.06 0.54 0.50
N VAL A 6 -3.87 -0.26 1.17
CA VAL A 6 -3.41 -1.22 2.18
C VAL A 6 -3.73 -2.63 1.71
N GLY A 7 -2.74 -3.47 1.68
CA GLY A 7 -2.86 -4.89 1.31
C GLY A 7 -2.64 -5.81 2.51
N GLY A 8 -3.32 -6.95 2.51
CA GLY A 8 -3.08 -8.04 3.44
C GLY A 8 -1.88 -8.89 2.99
N LEU A 9 -0.99 -9.25 3.93
CA LEU A 9 0.15 -10.11 3.63
C LEU A 9 -0.24 -11.57 3.39
N ASP A 10 -1.20 -12.08 4.18
CA ASP A 10 -1.58 -13.49 4.15
C ASP A 10 -2.50 -13.81 2.96
N ASP A 11 -3.54 -13.01 2.78
CA ASP A 11 -4.55 -13.24 1.73
C ASP A 11 -4.27 -12.48 0.42
N ARG A 12 -3.31 -11.55 0.43
CA ARG A 12 -2.92 -10.73 -0.73
C ARG A 12 -4.06 -9.94 -1.35
N GLN A 13 -5.03 -9.59 -0.53
CA GLN A 13 -6.19 -8.78 -0.93
C GLN A 13 -6.00 -7.31 -0.56
N VAL A 14 -6.64 -6.44 -1.31
CA VAL A 14 -6.76 -5.03 -0.94
C VAL A 14 -7.72 -4.91 0.24
N LYS A 15 -7.24 -4.36 1.35
CA LYS A 15 -8.02 -4.13 2.58
C LYS A 15 -8.58 -2.73 2.69
N TYR A 16 -7.86 -1.77 2.13
CA TYR A 16 -8.26 -0.38 2.11
C TYR A 16 -7.81 0.28 0.82
N LEU A 17 -8.68 1.10 0.26
CA LEU A 17 -8.42 1.96 -0.88
C LEU A 17 -8.87 3.36 -0.54
N GLY A 18 -7.94 4.32 -0.49
CA GLY A 18 -8.23 5.73 -0.34
C GLY A 18 -8.72 6.38 -1.64
N PRO A 19 -9.32 7.57 -1.55
CA PRO A 19 -9.77 8.31 -2.72
C PRO A 19 -8.60 8.68 -3.64
N VAL A 20 -8.92 9.00 -4.89
CA VAL A 20 -7.93 9.48 -5.86
C VAL A 20 -7.51 10.90 -5.51
N HIS A 21 -6.21 11.14 -5.50
CA HIS A 21 -5.59 12.44 -5.28
C HIS A 21 -4.68 12.83 -6.45
N GLU A 22 -4.35 14.10 -6.53
CA GLU A 22 -3.34 14.58 -7.47
C GLU A 22 -1.96 13.95 -7.19
N GLY A 23 -1.25 13.56 -8.25
CA GLY A 23 0.02 12.84 -8.13
C GLY A 23 1.16 13.59 -7.43
N LYS A 24 1.03 14.92 -7.30
CA LYS A 24 2.02 15.79 -6.62
C LYS A 24 1.93 15.75 -5.09
N LYS A 25 0.83 15.25 -4.52
CA LYS A 25 0.62 15.24 -3.08
C LYS A 25 1.55 14.24 -2.40
N HIS A 26 2.16 14.64 -1.29
CA HIS A 26 3.09 13.79 -0.54
C HIS A 26 2.35 12.68 0.21
N ASP A 27 2.90 11.46 0.22
CA ASP A 27 2.25 10.26 0.79
C ASP A 27 1.90 10.40 2.26
N LYS A 28 2.79 10.98 3.07
CA LYS A 28 2.53 11.26 4.49
C LYS A 28 1.30 12.15 4.67
N ARG A 29 1.20 13.21 3.86
CA ARG A 29 0.07 14.15 3.94
C ARG A 29 -1.26 13.48 3.55
N LEU A 30 -1.24 12.58 2.57
CA LEU A 30 -2.42 11.79 2.22
C LEU A 30 -2.90 10.95 3.39
N CYS A 31 -1.99 10.23 4.05
CA CYS A 31 -2.33 9.42 5.21
C CYS A 31 -2.83 10.24 6.40
N ASP A 32 -2.23 11.40 6.66
CA ASP A 32 -2.67 12.31 7.74
C ASP A 32 -4.10 12.84 7.47
N GLU A 33 -4.42 13.17 6.23
CA GLU A 33 -5.74 13.67 5.84
C GLU A 33 -6.80 12.56 5.80
N GLU A 34 -6.45 11.36 5.34
CA GLU A 34 -7.37 10.22 5.27
C GLU A 34 -7.72 9.67 6.67
N GLY A 35 -6.82 9.82 7.65
CA GLY A 35 -7.04 9.38 9.01
C GLY A 35 -7.36 7.89 9.14
N THR A 36 -6.77 7.05 8.29
CA THR A 36 -7.03 5.61 8.23
C THR A 36 -6.76 4.94 9.58
N ARG A 37 -7.71 4.16 10.05
CA ARG A 37 -7.61 3.40 11.29
C ARG A 37 -7.39 1.93 11.00
N PHE A 38 -6.60 1.28 11.86
CA PHE A 38 -6.31 -0.15 11.78
C PHE A 38 -6.81 -0.86 13.04
N PRO A 39 -7.09 -2.18 12.98
CA PRO A 39 -7.42 -2.96 14.16
C PRO A 39 -6.31 -2.87 15.21
N ALA A 40 -6.69 -2.83 16.49
CA ALA A 40 -5.73 -2.82 17.59
C ALA A 40 -4.83 -4.06 17.54
N GLY A 41 -3.52 -3.86 17.74
CA GLY A 41 -2.52 -4.93 17.69
C GLY A 41 -2.10 -5.36 16.28
N ALA A 42 -2.59 -4.73 15.23
CA ALA A 42 -2.14 -5.00 13.86
C ALA A 42 -0.68 -4.61 13.65
N ALA A 43 0.02 -5.34 12.77
CA ALA A 43 1.35 -4.97 12.30
C ALA A 43 1.23 -4.27 10.94
N LEU A 44 1.75 -3.05 10.85
CA LEU A 44 1.74 -2.25 9.63
C LEU A 44 3.16 -2.12 9.09
N TYR A 45 3.35 -2.59 7.86
CA TYR A 45 4.59 -2.41 7.10
C TYR A 45 4.41 -1.25 6.12
N ARG A 46 5.34 -0.31 6.13
CA ARG A 46 5.27 0.86 5.24
C ARG A 46 6.64 1.32 4.76
N ASP A 47 6.66 2.08 3.68
CA ASP A 47 7.86 2.67 3.12
C ASP A 47 8.31 3.92 3.92
N SER A 48 9.55 4.34 3.72
CA SER A 48 10.13 5.56 4.30
C SER A 48 9.38 6.84 3.91
N ALA A 49 8.63 6.84 2.81
CA ALA A 49 7.78 7.96 2.37
C ALA A 49 6.71 8.36 3.41
N TYR A 50 6.32 7.43 4.29
CA TYR A 50 5.32 7.64 5.34
C TYR A 50 5.92 7.99 6.70
N GLN A 51 7.21 8.28 6.74
CA GLN A 51 7.91 8.61 7.98
C GLN A 51 7.27 9.83 8.68
N GLY A 52 7.05 9.71 9.98
CA GLY A 52 6.44 10.77 10.80
C GLY A 52 4.91 10.74 10.83
N HIS A 53 4.24 9.88 10.05
CA HIS A 53 2.81 9.63 10.21
C HIS A 53 2.60 8.66 11.39
N GLU A 54 1.87 9.10 12.40
CA GLU A 54 1.56 8.27 13.58
C GLU A 54 0.25 7.53 13.38
N VAL A 55 0.26 6.23 13.72
CA VAL A 55 -0.93 5.38 13.67
C VAL A 55 -1.14 4.76 15.05
N PRO A 56 -2.18 5.16 15.79
CA PRO A 56 -2.42 4.65 17.14
C PRO A 56 -2.83 3.17 17.14
N GLY A 57 -2.35 2.42 18.12
CA GLY A 57 -2.75 1.03 18.38
C GLY A 57 -2.14 -0.01 17.45
N VAL A 58 -1.18 0.32 16.60
CA VAL A 58 -0.50 -0.62 15.69
C VAL A 58 1.00 -0.60 15.89
N THR A 59 1.65 -1.74 15.61
CA THR A 59 3.11 -1.83 15.51
C THR A 59 3.52 -1.48 14.10
N VAL A 60 4.29 -0.39 13.94
CA VAL A 60 4.74 0.09 12.64
C VAL A 60 6.15 -0.43 12.35
N HIS A 61 6.33 -1.06 11.20
CA HIS A 61 7.60 -1.52 10.66
C HIS A 61 7.97 -0.66 9.44
N GLN A 62 9.09 0.02 9.50
CA GLN A 62 9.59 0.84 8.40
C GLN A 62 11.12 0.73 8.30
N PRO A 63 11.70 0.94 7.09
CA PRO A 63 13.13 0.85 6.91
C PRO A 63 13.90 1.86 7.77
N ARG A 64 15.03 1.43 8.32
CA ARG A 64 15.98 2.29 9.04
C ARG A 64 16.92 2.95 8.05
N LYS A 65 17.11 4.25 8.19
CA LYS A 65 18.07 5.00 7.38
C LYS A 65 19.50 4.79 7.91
N LYS A 66 20.44 4.67 6.98
CA LYS A 66 21.87 4.64 7.32
C LYS A 66 22.27 5.98 7.95
N PRO A 67 22.95 5.98 9.13
CA PRO A 67 23.44 7.21 9.71
C PRO A 67 24.56 7.82 8.85
N ARG A 68 24.69 9.15 8.87
CA ARG A 68 25.77 9.84 8.17
C ARG A 68 27.14 9.42 8.75
N GLY A 69 28.03 8.92 7.88
CA GLY A 69 29.39 8.52 8.25
C GLY A 69 29.51 7.21 9.04
N GLY A 70 28.42 6.43 9.16
CA GLY A 70 28.41 5.15 9.86
C GLY A 70 27.80 4.03 9.02
N GLU A 71 27.88 2.80 9.52
CA GLU A 71 27.19 1.64 8.98
C GLU A 71 25.93 1.34 9.79
N LEU A 72 24.93 0.74 9.12
CA LEU A 72 23.74 0.21 9.81
C LEU A 72 24.12 -0.96 10.71
N PRO A 73 23.62 -1.02 11.97
CA PRO A 73 23.74 -2.22 12.79
C PRO A 73 23.18 -3.46 12.09
N ALA A 74 23.69 -4.65 12.43
CA ALA A 74 23.25 -5.90 11.84
C ALA A 74 21.74 -6.16 12.04
N GLU A 75 21.18 -5.76 13.18
CA GLU A 75 19.75 -5.85 13.48
C GLU A 75 18.90 -4.98 12.53
N ASP A 76 19.35 -3.75 12.24
CA ASP A 76 18.66 -2.86 11.31
C ASP A 76 18.74 -3.36 9.87
N LYS A 77 19.87 -3.99 9.47
CA LYS A 77 20.00 -4.66 8.17
C LYS A 77 19.03 -5.83 8.03
N ALA A 78 18.87 -6.64 9.07
CA ALA A 78 17.93 -7.77 9.09
C ALA A 78 16.48 -7.27 9.00
N THR A 79 16.12 -6.23 9.73
CA THR A 79 14.81 -5.58 9.69
C THR A 79 14.52 -5.03 8.29
N ASN A 80 15.49 -4.34 7.69
CA ASN A 80 15.33 -3.80 6.33
C ASN A 80 15.14 -4.89 5.28
N ARG A 81 15.80 -6.04 5.43
CA ARG A 81 15.60 -7.21 4.54
C ARG A 81 14.17 -7.77 4.66
N LEU A 82 13.68 -7.90 5.90
CA LEU A 82 12.31 -8.35 6.14
C LEU A 82 11.29 -7.41 5.50
N ILE A 83 11.45 -6.11 5.68
CA ILE A 83 10.58 -5.10 5.10
C ILE A 83 10.65 -5.14 3.56
N SER A 84 11.82 -5.35 2.99
CA SER A 84 11.97 -5.52 1.53
C SER A 84 11.21 -6.74 1.00
N SER A 85 11.22 -7.86 1.72
CA SER A 85 10.47 -9.05 1.34
C SER A 85 8.96 -8.84 1.40
N VAL A 86 8.49 -8.12 2.40
CA VAL A 86 7.07 -7.71 2.53
C VAL A 86 6.68 -6.76 1.38
N ARG A 87 7.57 -5.85 1.00
CA ARG A 87 7.35 -4.93 -0.11
C ARG A 87 7.08 -5.65 -1.43
N VAL A 88 7.77 -6.75 -1.71
CA VAL A 88 7.52 -7.57 -2.91
C VAL A 88 6.08 -8.08 -2.95
N VAL A 89 5.50 -8.44 -1.82
CA VAL A 89 4.10 -8.89 -1.76
C VAL A 89 3.14 -7.77 -2.17
N ILE A 90 3.35 -6.55 -1.68
CA ILE A 90 2.50 -5.41 -2.05
C ILE A 90 2.70 -5.00 -3.51
N GLU A 91 3.91 -5.10 -4.03
CA GLU A 91 4.19 -4.86 -5.46
C GLU A 91 3.45 -5.86 -6.36
N HIS A 92 3.40 -7.13 -5.99
CA HIS A 92 2.62 -8.15 -6.70
C HIS A 92 1.10 -7.89 -6.62
N LEU A 93 0.62 -7.43 -5.47
CA LEU A 93 -0.78 -7.04 -5.30
C LEU A 93 -1.14 -5.87 -6.22
N ILE A 94 -0.32 -4.83 -6.23
CA ILE A 94 -0.50 -3.65 -7.09
C ILE A 94 -0.47 -4.06 -8.57
N ALA A 95 0.45 -4.94 -8.96
CA ALA A 95 0.51 -5.47 -10.31
C ALA A 95 -0.77 -6.24 -10.67
N GLY A 96 -1.36 -6.98 -9.73
CA GLY A 96 -2.63 -7.65 -9.89
C GLY A 96 -3.80 -6.69 -10.12
N VAL A 97 -3.86 -5.59 -9.39
CA VAL A 97 -4.85 -4.52 -9.60
C VAL A 97 -4.66 -3.87 -10.98
N LYS A 98 -3.42 -3.58 -11.35
CA LYS A 98 -3.05 -2.98 -12.65
C LYS A 98 -3.28 -3.88 -13.88
N ARG A 99 -3.69 -5.13 -13.71
CA ARG A 99 -4.22 -5.93 -14.83
C ARG A 99 -5.42 -5.28 -15.49
N CYS A 100 -6.20 -4.53 -14.74
CA CYS A 100 -7.21 -3.65 -15.32
C CYS A 100 -6.52 -2.43 -15.94
N ARG A 101 -6.38 -2.44 -17.25
CA ARG A 101 -5.63 -1.40 -17.99
C ARG A 101 -6.19 0.00 -17.76
N VAL A 102 -7.46 0.13 -17.46
CA VAL A 102 -8.11 1.42 -17.15
C VAL A 102 -7.44 2.16 -15.97
N VAL A 103 -6.84 1.44 -15.02
CA VAL A 103 -6.12 2.05 -13.88
C VAL A 103 -4.61 2.14 -14.10
N LYS A 104 -4.08 1.40 -15.09
CA LYS A 104 -2.66 1.43 -15.45
C LYS A 104 -2.35 2.52 -16.46
N ASP A 105 -3.19 2.66 -17.48
CA ASP A 105 -3.02 3.61 -18.58
C ASP A 105 -3.47 5.00 -18.15
N VAL A 106 -3.20 6.01 -18.97
CA VAL A 106 -3.66 7.38 -18.72
C VAL A 106 -5.19 7.41 -18.71
N PHE A 107 -5.75 7.79 -17.59
CA PHE A 107 -7.20 7.91 -17.43
C PHE A 107 -7.71 9.14 -18.17
N ARG A 108 -8.55 8.92 -19.19
CA ARG A 108 -9.02 9.98 -20.09
C ARG A 108 -10.45 10.42 -19.82
N ASN A 109 -11.16 9.72 -18.95
CA ASN A 109 -12.52 10.08 -18.60
C ASN A 109 -12.50 11.27 -17.61
N THR A 110 -13.17 12.36 -17.97
CA THR A 110 -13.24 13.59 -17.19
C THR A 110 -14.47 13.67 -16.28
N LYS A 111 -15.33 12.64 -16.30
CA LYS A 111 -16.52 12.60 -15.47
C LYS A 111 -16.11 12.42 -14.01
N GLU A 112 -16.60 13.29 -13.13
CA GLU A 112 -16.32 13.27 -11.70
C GLU A 112 -16.65 11.92 -11.06
N GLY A 113 -15.73 11.41 -10.24
CA GLY A 113 -15.86 10.13 -9.54
C GLY A 113 -15.62 8.88 -10.37
N PHE A 114 -15.40 8.98 -11.68
CA PHE A 114 -15.14 7.81 -12.52
C PHE A 114 -13.77 7.17 -12.29
N ASP A 115 -12.79 7.96 -11.92
CA ASP A 115 -11.45 7.50 -11.54
C ASP A 115 -11.51 6.69 -10.24
N ASP A 116 -12.22 7.14 -9.22
CA ASP A 116 -12.47 6.39 -7.99
C ASP A 116 -13.21 5.09 -8.26
N LEU A 117 -14.28 5.13 -9.07
CA LEU A 117 -15.06 3.95 -9.42
C LEU A 117 -14.21 2.93 -10.19
N ALA A 118 -13.39 3.36 -11.15
CA ALA A 118 -12.51 2.49 -11.92
C ALA A 118 -11.50 1.80 -11.01
N MET A 119 -10.94 2.52 -10.05
CA MET A 119 -9.99 1.96 -9.08
C MET A 119 -10.65 0.98 -8.11
N GLU A 120 -11.84 1.27 -7.62
CA GLU A 120 -12.63 0.35 -6.77
C GLU A 120 -12.94 -0.95 -7.51
N LEU A 121 -13.38 -0.88 -8.76
CA LEU A 121 -13.67 -2.06 -9.58
C LEU A 121 -12.41 -2.89 -9.83
N ALA A 122 -11.28 -2.26 -10.11
CA ALA A 122 -10.01 -2.95 -10.32
C ALA A 122 -9.55 -3.68 -9.05
N CYS A 123 -9.67 -3.05 -7.88
CA CYS A 123 -9.37 -3.67 -6.59
C CYS A 123 -10.33 -4.83 -6.27
N GLY A 124 -11.62 -4.65 -6.51
CA GLY A 124 -12.64 -5.69 -6.32
C GLY A 124 -12.39 -6.92 -7.20
N LEU A 125 -12.06 -6.72 -8.46
CA LEU A 125 -11.70 -7.82 -9.37
C LEU A 125 -10.41 -8.53 -8.96
N HIS A 126 -9.42 -7.79 -8.47
CA HIS A 126 -8.21 -8.39 -7.92
C HIS A 126 -8.53 -9.27 -6.71
N ASN A 127 -9.31 -8.76 -5.76
CA ASN A 127 -9.71 -9.50 -4.56
C ASN A 127 -10.50 -10.76 -4.90
N TYR A 128 -11.44 -10.67 -5.83
CA TYR A 128 -12.22 -11.81 -6.32
C TYR A 128 -11.32 -12.90 -6.91
N ARG A 129 -10.42 -12.55 -7.81
CA ARG A 129 -9.47 -13.51 -8.40
C ARG A 129 -8.57 -14.16 -7.34
N THR A 130 -8.10 -13.37 -6.39
CA THR A 130 -7.20 -13.84 -5.34
C THR A 130 -7.92 -14.79 -4.38
N PHE A 131 -9.16 -14.46 -4.01
CA PHE A 131 -10.00 -15.31 -3.16
C PHE A 131 -10.18 -16.71 -3.78
N TRP A 132 -10.59 -16.80 -5.02
CA TRP A 132 -10.81 -18.08 -5.69
C TRP A 132 -9.52 -18.88 -5.91
N ARG A 133 -8.42 -18.22 -6.23
CA ARG A 133 -7.12 -18.88 -6.39
C ARG A 133 -6.64 -19.58 -5.12
N HIS A 134 -6.98 -19.07 -3.96
CA HIS A 134 -6.59 -19.67 -2.68
C HIS A 134 -7.55 -20.75 -2.19
N GLN A 135 -8.69 -20.96 -2.84
CA GLN A 135 -9.62 -22.05 -2.50
C GLN A 135 -9.32 -23.35 -3.25
N ASP A 136 -8.55 -23.30 -4.31
CA ASP A 136 -8.24 -24.46 -5.16
C ASP A 136 -7.02 -25.28 -4.64
N TYR A 137 -6.55 -25.02 -3.42
CA TYR A 137 -5.43 -25.72 -2.78
C TYR A 137 -5.78 -26.22 -1.39
#